data_103e0713ad26dfba4aaa9da0c4a0eb3f
#
_entry.id   103e0713ad26dfba4aaa9da0c4a0eb3f
#
_cell.length_a   1.000
_cell.length_b   1.000
_cell.length_c   1.000
_cell.angle_alpha   90.00
_cell.angle_beta   90.00
_cell.angle_gamma   90.00
#
_symmetry.space_group_name_H-M   'P 1'
#
loop_
_entity.id
_entity.type
_entity.pdbx_description
1 polymer ?
#
loop_
_entity_poly.entity_id
_entity_poly.type
_entity_poly.pdbx_seq_one_letter_code
_entity_poly.pdbx_strand_id
1 'polypeptide(L)'
;KKTKKDKGDKKPNKFIEFIKKNWLINGTKTIILVLIIVAIFLAINYGVQQWDPTPIDLTQEKLYTLTDESKEKVKDIGQDVNIYFIGYSEDDPNLDLVKQYGKVNEKIKAESINIDDRPDLAQKYGIESGQQGIIVESGDRYKVLTASDLVTYDMTTGQTQSIAEKKFTSAILSVTTDKVPKVYFLEGYSDFSLGANMYYLRTYLSNEVNEIETLNILSTGKVPDDCDTLVITTPNKDFDDVATNAITDYINSGRNILWLNAATTQSIDLPNVNKILALYGVKPFEVGAIRETNASNMLANSPDLIIPQMQYSPVTQNLYTTTGVVFANATEINIDEDNLENLNVAETIILQASEDSYFRSDFTNGSPAAAEGEAKGPFVVGAELDKTIQEADEENGTSAIESKLIIYGDNYFASDAILFQNTQMPAIALAYNRDLVIDSISYLVDRPEDISASKSTSTVTYTATEQQDTIVRIIIFVVPILIIII
;
A
#
# COMPACT_ATOMS: atom_id res chain seq x y z
N LYS A 1 99.61 49.99 -6.47
CA LYS A 1 99.28 48.89 -7.42
C LYS A 1 98.20 48.05 -6.83
N LYS A 2 96.98 48.13 -7.42
CA LYS A 2 95.82 47.28 -7.05
C LYS A 2 95.68 46.24 -8.16
N THR A 3 95.88 45.01 -7.84
CA THR A 3 95.68 43.87 -8.70
C THR A 3 94.15 43.55 -8.84
N LYS A 4 93.68 43.57 -10.11
CA LYS A 4 92.33 43.12 -10.47
C LYS A 4 92.28 41.61 -10.29
N LYS A 5 91.31 41.10 -9.50
CA LYS A 5 90.88 39.70 -9.44
C LYS A 5 89.99 39.39 -10.62
N ASP A 6 90.44 38.48 -11.44
CA ASP A 6 89.72 37.85 -12.54
C ASP A 6 88.53 37.04 -12.03
N LYS A 7 87.32 37.33 -12.52
CA LYS A 7 86.16 36.56 -12.26
C LYS A 7 86.07 35.47 -13.32
N GLY A 8 86.55 34.28 -12.97
CA GLY A 8 86.37 33.10 -13.82
C GLY A 8 84.92 32.81 -14.08
N ASP A 9 84.56 32.75 -15.34
CA ASP A 9 83.23 32.28 -15.82
C ASP A 9 82.94 30.84 -15.31
N LYS A 10 82.07 30.75 -14.38
CA LYS A 10 81.53 29.46 -13.98
C LYS A 10 80.63 28.90 -15.10
N LYS A 11 81.19 27.94 -15.86
CA LYS A 11 80.38 27.15 -16.81
C LYS A 11 79.08 26.62 -16.10
N PRO A 12 77.88 26.82 -16.71
CA PRO A 12 76.65 26.33 -16.13
C PRO A 12 76.76 24.82 -15.95
N ASN A 13 76.29 24.34 -14.79
CA ASN A 13 76.35 22.94 -14.44
C ASN A 13 75.40 22.15 -15.35
N LYS A 14 75.97 21.37 -16.29
CA LYS A 14 75.27 20.58 -17.31
C LYS A 14 74.15 19.71 -16.69
N PHE A 15 74.27 19.33 -15.41
CA PHE A 15 73.27 18.59 -14.69
C PHE A 15 72.06 19.44 -14.37
N ILE A 16 72.21 20.71 -14.01
CA ILE A 16 71.14 21.65 -13.76
C ILE A 16 70.37 21.99 -15.06
N GLU A 17 71.07 22.14 -16.17
CA GLU A 17 70.44 22.33 -17.49
C GLU A 17 69.66 21.09 -17.93
N PHE A 18 70.18 19.87 -17.69
CA PHE A 18 69.54 18.61 -17.99
C PHE A 18 68.23 18.43 -17.15
N ILE A 19 68.30 18.74 -15.85
CA ILE A 19 67.05 18.65 -14.95
C ILE A 19 66.02 19.68 -15.39
N LYS A 20 66.42 20.93 -15.65
CA LYS A 20 65.51 21.98 -16.11
C LYS A 20 64.85 21.64 -17.46
N LYS A 21 65.61 21.11 -18.40
CA LYS A 21 65.12 20.73 -19.73
C LYS A 21 64.17 19.55 -19.66
N ASN A 22 64.49 18.52 -18.88
CA ASN A 22 63.60 17.35 -18.66
C ASN A 22 62.35 17.70 -17.86
N TRP A 23 62.49 18.59 -16.86
CA TRP A 23 61.34 19.06 -16.09
C TRP A 23 60.35 19.87 -16.95
N LEU A 24 60.91 20.79 -17.81
CA LEU A 24 60.07 21.57 -18.74
C LEU A 24 59.35 20.67 -19.75
N ILE A 25 60.05 19.71 -20.36
CA ILE A 25 59.50 18.86 -21.41
C ILE A 25 58.51 17.85 -20.79
N ASN A 26 58.86 17.23 -19.69
CA ASN A 26 57.99 16.22 -19.04
C ASN A 26 56.88 16.87 -18.24
N GLY A 27 57.12 17.98 -17.56
CA GLY A 27 56.09 18.75 -16.86
C GLY A 27 55.03 19.31 -17.80
N THR A 28 55.44 19.83 -18.98
CA THR A 28 54.49 20.33 -19.99
C THR A 28 53.65 19.18 -20.56
N LYS A 29 54.26 18.01 -20.84
CA LYS A 29 53.50 16.82 -21.27
C LYS A 29 52.50 16.37 -20.22
N THR A 30 52.90 16.36 -18.95
CA THR A 30 52.01 15.99 -17.82
C THR A 30 50.87 16.99 -17.69
N ILE A 31 51.10 18.29 -17.79
CA ILE A 31 50.05 19.31 -17.77
C ILE A 31 49.08 19.14 -18.93
N ILE A 32 49.59 18.90 -20.15
CA ILE A 32 48.75 18.65 -21.32
C ILE A 32 47.90 17.40 -21.12
N LEU A 33 48.46 16.30 -20.58
CA LEU A 33 47.73 15.07 -20.29
C LEU A 33 46.64 15.31 -19.27
N VAL A 34 46.91 16.03 -18.19
CA VAL A 34 45.89 16.38 -17.18
C VAL A 34 44.77 17.22 -17.78
N LEU A 35 45.12 18.22 -18.63
CA LEU A 35 44.10 19.03 -19.32
C LEU A 35 43.23 18.20 -20.27
N ILE A 36 43.81 17.22 -20.96
CA ILE A 36 43.04 16.29 -21.82
C ILE A 36 42.12 15.44 -20.98
N ILE A 37 42.58 14.88 -19.84
CA ILE A 37 41.72 14.08 -18.93
C ILE A 37 40.58 14.92 -18.38
N VAL A 38 40.85 16.15 -17.94
CA VAL A 38 39.81 17.08 -17.47
C VAL A 38 38.83 17.42 -18.59
N ALA A 39 39.30 17.66 -19.80
CA ALA A 39 38.44 17.95 -20.95
C ALA A 39 37.55 16.74 -21.30
N ILE A 40 38.11 15.52 -21.28
CA ILE A 40 37.33 14.27 -21.49
C ILE A 40 36.29 14.10 -20.37
N PHE A 41 36.70 14.33 -19.12
CA PHE A 41 35.77 14.26 -17.97
C PHE A 41 34.61 15.25 -18.12
N LEU A 42 34.91 16.50 -18.46
CA LEU A 42 33.89 17.53 -18.70
C LEU A 42 33.00 17.18 -19.92
N ALA A 43 33.56 16.64 -20.98
CA ALA A 43 32.81 16.23 -22.16
C ALA A 43 31.88 15.02 -21.85
N ILE A 44 32.38 14.06 -21.07
CA ILE A 44 31.54 12.92 -20.62
C ILE A 44 30.43 13.42 -19.73
N ASN A 45 30.70 14.26 -18.71
CA ASN A 45 29.68 14.83 -17.84
C ASN A 45 28.63 15.62 -18.63
N TYR A 46 29.06 16.46 -19.55
CA TYR A 46 28.17 17.22 -20.42
C TYR A 46 27.33 16.28 -21.31
N GLY A 47 27.94 15.24 -21.88
CA GLY A 47 27.26 14.25 -22.69
C GLY A 47 26.22 13.46 -21.90
N VAL A 48 26.54 13.07 -20.66
CA VAL A 48 25.63 12.35 -19.75
C VAL A 48 24.46 13.25 -19.34
N GLN A 49 24.69 14.53 -19.03
CA GLN A 49 23.64 15.49 -18.74
C GLN A 49 22.67 15.74 -19.91
N GLN A 50 23.19 15.76 -21.15
CA GLN A 50 22.35 15.94 -22.35
C GLN A 50 21.60 14.68 -22.74
N TRP A 51 22.12 13.50 -22.38
CA TRP A 51 21.51 12.23 -22.73
C TRP A 51 20.38 11.84 -21.75
N ASP A 52 20.32 12.50 -20.59
CA ASP A 52 19.36 12.21 -19.50
C ASP A 52 19.16 10.68 -19.30
N PRO A 53 20.24 9.93 -19.04
CA PRO A 53 20.10 8.51 -18.83
C PRO A 53 19.24 8.29 -17.57
N THR A 54 18.30 7.33 -17.66
CA THR A 54 17.59 6.88 -16.45
C THR A 54 18.60 6.54 -15.37
N PRO A 55 18.50 7.12 -14.17
CA PRO A 55 19.37 6.78 -13.07
C PRO A 55 19.39 5.25 -12.87
N ILE A 56 20.59 4.68 -12.72
CA ILE A 56 20.68 3.25 -12.39
C ILE A 56 20.27 3.12 -10.92
N ASP A 57 19.13 2.52 -10.69
CA ASP A 57 18.68 2.19 -9.34
C ASP A 57 19.52 1.05 -8.79
N LEU A 58 20.40 1.38 -7.85
CA LEU A 58 21.30 0.45 -7.17
C LEU A 58 20.70 -0.13 -5.89
N THR A 59 19.47 0.25 -5.55
CA THR A 59 18.77 -0.37 -4.42
C THR A 59 18.44 -1.82 -4.76
N GLN A 60 18.54 -2.71 -3.79
CA GLN A 60 18.32 -4.14 -3.99
C GLN A 60 16.91 -4.41 -4.52
N GLU A 61 15.93 -3.61 -4.09
CA GLU A 61 14.52 -3.73 -4.43
C GLU A 61 14.07 -2.74 -5.52
N LYS A 62 15.02 -2.01 -6.13
CA LYS A 62 14.72 -1.01 -7.16
C LYS A 62 13.63 -0.01 -6.73
N LEU A 63 13.79 0.54 -5.53
CA LEU A 63 12.81 1.42 -4.88
C LEU A 63 12.46 2.67 -5.70
N TYR A 64 13.41 3.13 -6.53
CA TYR A 64 13.26 4.32 -7.36
C TYR A 64 13.04 4.02 -8.84
N THR A 65 12.60 2.78 -9.15
CA THR A 65 12.30 2.38 -10.54
C THR A 65 10.90 1.79 -10.58
N LEU A 66 10.07 2.23 -11.52
CA LEU A 66 8.71 1.70 -11.68
C LEU A 66 8.73 0.21 -12.03
N THR A 67 7.83 -0.55 -11.43
CA THR A 67 7.54 -1.94 -11.81
C THR A 67 6.95 -1.99 -13.22
N ASP A 68 7.07 -3.14 -13.88
CA ASP A 68 6.46 -3.31 -15.20
C ASP A 68 4.93 -3.29 -15.11
N GLU A 69 4.37 -3.71 -13.97
CA GLU A 69 2.94 -3.60 -13.70
C GLU A 69 2.47 -2.14 -13.65
N SER A 70 3.13 -1.29 -12.87
CA SER A 70 2.79 0.15 -12.81
C SER A 70 2.91 0.84 -14.18
N LYS A 71 3.93 0.47 -14.97
CA LYS A 71 4.08 0.98 -16.34
C LYS A 71 2.92 0.55 -17.24
N GLU A 72 2.53 -0.73 -17.19
CA GLU A 72 1.44 -1.26 -17.99
C GLU A 72 0.11 -0.57 -17.68
N LYS A 73 -0.17 -0.33 -16.39
CA LYS A 73 -1.40 0.33 -15.92
C LYS A 73 -1.55 1.78 -16.40
N VAL A 74 -0.43 2.51 -16.55
CA VAL A 74 -0.50 3.95 -16.91
C VAL A 74 -0.25 4.24 -18.38
N LYS A 75 0.24 3.27 -19.16
CA LYS A 75 0.67 3.51 -20.55
C LYS A 75 -0.43 4.04 -21.48
N ASP A 76 -1.67 3.56 -21.28
CA ASP A 76 -2.81 3.83 -22.16
C ASP A 76 -3.76 4.91 -21.61
N ILE A 77 -3.38 5.61 -20.52
CA ILE A 77 -4.17 6.71 -19.97
C ILE A 77 -4.33 7.80 -21.01
N GLY A 78 -5.59 8.12 -21.35
CA GLY A 78 -5.94 9.09 -22.38
C GLY A 78 -6.05 10.53 -21.88
N GLN A 79 -6.17 10.76 -20.58
CA GLN A 79 -6.33 12.06 -19.94
C GLN A 79 -4.98 12.65 -19.52
N ASP A 80 -4.92 13.99 -19.45
CA ASP A 80 -3.77 14.68 -18.86
C ASP A 80 -3.82 14.55 -17.34
N VAL A 81 -2.70 14.16 -16.72
CA VAL A 81 -2.52 14.05 -15.28
C VAL A 81 -1.39 14.99 -14.84
N ASN A 82 -1.69 15.87 -13.89
CA ASN A 82 -0.69 16.74 -13.29
C ASN A 82 -0.46 16.34 -11.83
N ILE A 83 0.80 16.24 -11.43
CA ILE A 83 1.19 15.87 -10.08
C ILE A 83 2.06 16.99 -9.50
N TYR A 84 1.52 17.66 -8.47
CA TYR A 84 2.15 18.80 -7.84
C TYR A 84 2.71 18.42 -6.48
N PHE A 85 4.02 18.55 -6.33
CA PHE A 85 4.72 18.38 -5.06
C PHE A 85 4.83 19.75 -4.37
N ILE A 86 3.94 20.01 -3.43
CA ILE A 86 3.83 21.31 -2.73
C ILE A 86 4.71 21.30 -1.49
N GLY A 87 5.66 22.21 -1.43
CA GLY A 87 6.59 22.34 -0.30
C GLY A 87 7.68 21.26 -0.26
N TYR A 88 7.87 20.53 -1.35
CA TYR A 88 8.96 19.58 -1.52
C TYR A 88 10.09 20.16 -2.38
N SER A 89 11.31 19.64 -2.20
CA SER A 89 12.48 20.00 -3.03
C SER A 89 12.34 19.41 -4.44
N GLU A 90 12.98 20.05 -5.44
CA GLU A 90 13.12 19.49 -6.78
C GLU A 90 13.94 18.19 -6.82
N ASP A 91 14.76 17.95 -5.79
CA ASP A 91 15.58 16.74 -5.61
C ASP A 91 14.87 15.68 -4.73
N ASP A 92 13.55 15.79 -4.50
CA ASP A 92 12.83 14.80 -3.71
C ASP A 92 12.78 13.45 -4.43
N PRO A 93 13.15 12.33 -3.77
CA PRO A 93 13.18 11.01 -4.40
C PRO A 93 11.82 10.54 -4.94
N ASN A 94 10.72 10.94 -4.29
CA ASN A 94 9.38 10.60 -4.76
C ASN A 94 9.00 11.39 -6.01
N LEU A 95 9.47 12.64 -6.14
CA LEU A 95 9.29 13.41 -7.36
C LEU A 95 10.05 12.77 -8.54
N ASP A 96 11.27 12.27 -8.31
CA ASP A 96 12.02 11.55 -9.33
C ASP A 96 11.37 10.21 -9.71
N LEU A 97 10.76 9.51 -8.76
CA LEU A 97 9.94 8.33 -9.03
C LEU A 97 8.74 8.70 -9.92
N VAL A 98 8.03 9.77 -9.58
CA VAL A 98 6.82 10.18 -10.32
C VAL A 98 7.16 10.68 -11.73
N LYS A 99 8.28 11.37 -11.94
CA LYS A 99 8.75 11.75 -13.28
C LYS A 99 8.93 10.54 -14.22
N GLN A 100 9.14 9.34 -13.69
CA GLN A 100 9.25 8.14 -14.52
C GLN A 100 7.91 7.73 -15.16
N TYR A 101 6.77 8.03 -14.53
CA TYR A 101 5.47 7.83 -15.18
C TYR A 101 5.35 8.69 -16.43
N GLY A 102 5.87 9.93 -16.41
CA GLY A 102 5.91 10.80 -17.58
C GLY A 102 6.79 10.26 -18.73
N LYS A 103 7.80 9.41 -18.43
CA LYS A 103 8.57 8.69 -19.45
C LYS A 103 7.79 7.53 -20.08
N VAL A 104 6.82 6.97 -19.36
CA VAL A 104 5.92 5.90 -19.85
C VAL A 104 4.76 6.49 -20.64
N ASN A 105 4.19 7.60 -20.14
CA ASN A 105 3.07 8.28 -20.77
C ASN A 105 3.24 9.80 -20.65
N GLU A 106 3.44 10.49 -21.78
CA GLU A 106 3.70 11.93 -21.86
C GLU A 106 2.58 12.82 -21.28
N LYS A 107 1.39 12.25 -21.07
CA LYS A 107 0.26 12.96 -20.47
C LYS A 107 0.38 13.08 -18.95
N ILE A 108 1.27 12.31 -18.31
CA ILE A 108 1.53 12.39 -16.87
C ILE A 108 2.70 13.34 -16.63
N LYS A 109 2.45 14.43 -15.92
CA LYS A 109 3.45 15.46 -15.63
C LYS A 109 3.60 15.63 -14.12
N ALA A 110 4.84 15.81 -13.67
CA ALA A 110 5.15 16.03 -12.26
C ALA A 110 6.10 17.22 -12.09
N GLU A 111 5.79 18.09 -11.15
CA GLU A 111 6.61 19.23 -10.81
C GLU A 111 6.56 19.57 -9.32
N SER A 112 7.65 20.12 -8.80
CA SER A 112 7.67 20.74 -7.48
C SER A 112 7.19 22.19 -7.61
N ILE A 113 6.27 22.61 -6.76
CA ILE A 113 5.75 23.97 -6.78
C ILE A 113 5.80 24.60 -5.39
N ASN A 114 6.05 25.90 -5.37
CA ASN A 114 5.81 26.72 -4.20
C ASN A 114 4.35 27.19 -4.23
N ILE A 115 3.56 26.85 -3.22
CA ILE A 115 2.14 27.17 -3.17
C ILE A 115 1.88 28.70 -3.11
N ASP A 116 2.83 29.47 -2.59
CA ASP A 116 2.72 30.93 -2.53
C ASP A 116 2.75 31.57 -3.94
N ASP A 117 3.35 30.88 -4.92
CA ASP A 117 3.38 31.32 -6.32
C ASP A 117 2.14 30.87 -7.10
N ARG A 118 1.31 30.00 -6.50
CA ARG A 118 0.12 29.38 -7.12
C ARG A 118 -1.13 29.51 -6.22
N PRO A 119 -1.61 30.76 -5.98
CA PRO A 119 -2.79 30.99 -5.15
C PRO A 119 -4.07 30.34 -5.72
N ASP A 120 -4.11 30.08 -7.02
CA ASP A 120 -5.16 29.33 -7.67
C ASP A 120 -5.26 27.89 -7.16
N LEU A 121 -4.13 27.19 -7.00
CA LEU A 121 -4.07 25.84 -6.46
C LEU A 121 -4.29 25.84 -4.94
N ALA A 122 -3.74 26.82 -4.23
CA ALA A 122 -3.97 27.00 -2.80
C ALA A 122 -5.47 27.05 -2.46
N GLN A 123 -6.22 27.85 -3.20
CA GLN A 123 -7.67 27.96 -3.03
C GLN A 123 -8.42 26.70 -3.46
N LYS A 124 -8.02 26.10 -4.62
CA LYS A 124 -8.67 24.91 -5.18
C LYS A 124 -8.57 23.71 -4.24
N TYR A 125 -7.41 23.50 -3.60
CA TYR A 125 -7.13 22.30 -2.79
C TYR A 125 -7.12 22.57 -1.28
N GLY A 126 -7.34 23.80 -0.85
CA GLY A 126 -7.37 24.16 0.57
C GLY A 126 -6.01 24.01 1.26
N ILE A 127 -4.90 24.22 0.54
CA ILE A 127 -3.55 24.12 1.07
C ILE A 127 -3.06 25.50 1.47
N GLU A 128 -2.64 25.63 2.73
CA GLU A 128 -2.11 26.87 3.28
C GLU A 128 -0.60 27.00 3.05
N SER A 129 -0.10 28.23 3.10
CA SER A 129 1.34 28.51 3.04
C SER A 129 2.10 27.72 4.13
N GLY A 130 3.19 27.07 3.74
CA GLY A 130 4.02 26.25 4.62
C GLY A 130 3.51 24.82 4.87
N GLN A 131 2.36 24.44 4.33
CA GLN A 131 1.92 23.03 4.31
C GLN A 131 2.61 22.25 3.19
N GLN A 132 2.82 20.97 3.44
CA GLN A 132 3.31 20.00 2.46
C GLN A 132 2.19 19.08 2.01
N GLY A 133 2.15 18.79 0.71
CA GLY A 133 1.19 17.85 0.16
C GLY A 133 1.54 17.51 -1.28
N ILE A 134 1.04 16.39 -1.76
CA ILE A 134 1.19 15.97 -3.15
C ILE A 134 -0.20 15.87 -3.74
N ILE A 135 -0.46 16.62 -4.80
CA ILE A 135 -1.75 16.61 -5.48
C ILE A 135 -1.60 15.89 -6.80
N VAL A 136 -2.41 14.88 -7.00
CA VAL A 136 -2.59 14.19 -8.29
C VAL A 136 -3.92 14.63 -8.86
N GLU A 137 -3.94 15.27 -10.02
CA GLU A 137 -5.18 15.75 -10.64
C GLU A 137 -5.32 15.35 -12.12
N SER A 138 -6.56 15.17 -12.54
CA SER A 138 -6.95 15.02 -13.95
C SER A 138 -8.32 15.66 -14.17
N GLY A 139 -8.37 16.76 -14.95
CA GLY A 139 -9.59 17.55 -15.11
C GLY A 139 -10.10 18.13 -13.78
N ASP A 140 -11.34 17.77 -13.43
CA ASP A 140 -11.98 18.23 -12.18
C ASP A 140 -11.72 17.31 -10.99
N ARG A 141 -11.10 16.15 -11.21
CA ARG A 141 -10.80 15.16 -10.16
C ARG A 141 -9.41 15.36 -9.64
N TYR A 142 -9.27 15.23 -8.33
CA TYR A 142 -7.95 15.25 -7.70
C TYR A 142 -7.92 14.38 -6.46
N LYS A 143 -6.70 13.97 -6.10
CA LYS A 143 -6.37 13.24 -4.89
C LYS A 143 -5.22 13.94 -4.19
N VAL A 144 -5.31 14.06 -2.86
CA VAL A 144 -4.24 14.63 -2.04
C VAL A 144 -3.54 13.49 -1.31
N LEU A 145 -2.23 13.42 -1.44
CA LEU A 145 -1.36 12.49 -0.72
C LEU A 145 -0.46 13.28 0.23
N THR A 146 -0.21 12.71 1.38
CA THR A 146 0.74 13.22 2.37
C THR A 146 1.98 12.33 2.43
N ALA A 147 3.05 12.77 3.08
CA ALA A 147 4.23 11.94 3.27
C ALA A 147 3.92 10.62 4.03
N SER A 148 2.94 10.64 4.93
CA SER A 148 2.51 9.46 5.67
C SER A 148 1.77 8.43 4.81
N ASP A 149 1.14 8.86 3.71
CA ASP A 149 0.49 7.94 2.77
C ASP A 149 1.48 7.17 1.90
N LEU A 150 2.72 7.66 1.80
CA LEU A 150 3.77 7.05 0.98
C LEU A 150 4.60 5.99 1.72
N VAL A 151 4.32 5.77 2.99
CA VAL A 151 5.06 4.83 3.84
C VAL A 151 4.11 3.97 4.64
N THR A 152 4.54 2.76 4.96
CA THR A 152 3.88 1.89 5.93
C THR A 152 4.86 1.46 7.00
N TYR A 153 4.36 1.13 8.19
CA TYR A 153 5.18 0.69 9.32
C TYR A 153 5.01 -0.79 9.55
N ASP A 154 6.09 -1.53 9.42
CA ASP A 154 6.13 -2.96 9.75
C ASP A 154 6.32 -3.14 11.26
N MET A 155 5.27 -3.56 11.95
CA MET A 155 5.27 -3.73 13.40
C MET A 155 6.15 -4.90 13.88
N THR A 156 6.46 -5.88 13.00
CA THR A 156 7.30 -7.03 13.35
C THR A 156 8.77 -6.67 13.32
N THR A 157 9.18 -5.94 12.27
CA THR A 157 10.57 -5.50 12.10
C THR A 157 10.85 -4.15 12.76
N GLY A 158 9.81 -3.38 13.07
CA GLY A 158 9.92 -2.01 13.58
C GLY A 158 10.42 -1.02 12.53
N GLN A 159 10.30 -1.35 11.25
CA GLN A 159 10.83 -0.54 10.15
C GLN A 159 9.71 0.13 9.33
N THR A 160 10.03 1.32 8.83
CA THR A 160 9.17 2.01 7.87
C THR A 160 9.53 1.58 6.45
N GLN A 161 8.55 1.20 5.66
CA GLN A 161 8.70 0.78 4.27
C GLN A 161 8.03 1.79 3.34
N SER A 162 8.63 2.03 2.16
CA SER A 162 8.03 2.90 1.14
C SER A 162 6.99 2.13 0.32
N ILE A 163 5.79 2.70 0.22
CA ILE A 163 4.70 2.26 -0.66
C ILE A 163 4.36 3.34 -1.69
N ALA A 164 5.31 4.25 -1.95
CA ALA A 164 5.10 5.42 -2.80
C ALA A 164 4.64 5.06 -4.22
N GLU A 165 5.28 4.07 -4.87
CA GLU A 165 4.87 3.62 -6.21
C GLU A 165 3.43 3.15 -6.24
N LYS A 166 3.03 2.31 -5.28
CA LYS A 166 1.65 1.84 -5.12
C LYS A 166 0.68 3.02 -5.03
N LYS A 167 0.98 3.99 -4.17
CA LYS A 167 0.10 5.13 -3.92
C LYS A 167 0.02 6.08 -5.11
N PHE A 168 1.11 6.31 -5.82
CA PHE A 168 1.08 7.14 -7.04
C PHE A 168 0.32 6.46 -8.18
N THR A 169 0.56 5.15 -8.41
CA THR A 169 -0.18 4.40 -9.43
C THR A 169 -1.68 4.44 -9.15
N SER A 170 -2.10 4.12 -7.92
CA SER A 170 -3.50 4.18 -7.50
C SER A 170 -4.09 5.59 -7.65
N ALA A 171 -3.36 6.63 -7.24
CA ALA A 171 -3.83 8.01 -7.38
C ALA A 171 -4.02 8.42 -8.85
N ILE A 172 -3.08 8.05 -9.73
CA ILE A 172 -3.19 8.33 -11.16
C ILE A 172 -4.41 7.63 -11.76
N LEU A 173 -4.60 6.33 -11.48
CA LEU A 173 -5.74 5.56 -11.98
C LEU A 173 -7.07 6.12 -11.46
N SER A 174 -7.14 6.45 -10.18
CA SER A 174 -8.37 6.93 -9.57
C SER A 174 -8.83 8.29 -10.12
N VAL A 175 -7.92 9.20 -10.46
CA VAL A 175 -8.30 10.49 -11.07
C VAL A 175 -8.61 10.39 -12.57
N THR A 176 -8.19 9.30 -13.22
CA THR A 176 -8.41 9.08 -14.66
C THR A 176 -9.54 8.09 -14.97
N THR A 177 -10.13 7.45 -13.95
CA THR A 177 -11.27 6.53 -14.15
C THR A 177 -12.51 7.27 -14.64
N ASP A 178 -13.27 6.65 -15.52
CA ASP A 178 -14.52 7.23 -16.02
C ASP A 178 -15.68 7.06 -15.02
N LYS A 179 -15.59 6.04 -14.13
CA LYS A 179 -16.63 5.71 -13.15
C LYS A 179 -16.06 5.84 -11.73
N VAL A 180 -16.68 6.68 -10.90
CA VAL A 180 -16.44 6.74 -9.46
C VAL A 180 -17.35 5.71 -8.79
N PRO A 181 -16.79 4.67 -8.14
CA PRO A 181 -17.61 3.70 -7.43
C PRO A 181 -18.31 4.30 -6.23
N LYS A 182 -19.50 3.79 -5.95
CA LYS A 182 -20.29 4.14 -4.78
C LYS A 182 -20.36 2.99 -3.79
N VAL A 183 -19.90 3.27 -2.59
CA VAL A 183 -19.90 2.33 -1.47
C VAL A 183 -20.95 2.79 -0.45
N TYR A 184 -21.95 1.95 -0.22
CA TYR A 184 -23.03 2.23 0.70
C TYR A 184 -22.84 1.44 2.01
N PHE A 185 -22.95 2.13 3.14
CA PHE A 185 -22.93 1.51 4.47
C PHE A 185 -24.36 1.36 5.00
N LEU A 186 -24.77 0.13 5.28
CA LEU A 186 -26.10 -0.16 5.81
C LEU A 186 -26.22 0.38 7.24
N GLU A 187 -27.25 1.17 7.50
CA GLU A 187 -27.57 1.72 8.82
C GLU A 187 -28.90 1.20 9.38
N GLY A 188 -29.04 1.28 10.70
CA GLY A 188 -30.27 0.95 11.42
C GLY A 188 -30.36 -0.49 11.94
N TYR A 189 -29.35 -1.33 11.67
CA TYR A 189 -29.30 -2.73 12.10
C TYR A 189 -28.05 -3.07 12.90
N SER A 190 -27.14 -2.12 13.10
CA SER A 190 -25.87 -2.26 13.81
C SER A 190 -25.59 -1.04 14.69
N ASP A 191 -24.91 -1.24 15.81
CA ASP A 191 -24.32 -0.16 16.59
C ASP A 191 -23.02 0.36 15.99
N PHE A 192 -22.40 -0.41 15.08
CA PHE A 192 -21.27 0.04 14.28
C PHE A 192 -21.76 0.81 13.06
N SER A 193 -21.42 2.06 12.97
CA SER A 193 -21.79 2.92 11.84
C SER A 193 -20.61 3.72 11.31
N LEU A 194 -20.72 4.11 10.05
CA LEU A 194 -19.72 4.93 9.39
C LEU A 194 -19.43 6.24 10.13
N GLY A 195 -20.50 6.86 10.68
CA GLY A 195 -20.39 8.15 11.38
C GLY A 195 -19.87 8.08 12.82
N ALA A 196 -20.06 6.94 13.51
CA ALA A 196 -19.73 6.81 14.92
C ALA A 196 -18.40 6.08 15.18
N ASN A 197 -18.06 5.10 14.35
CA ASN A 197 -16.98 4.16 14.64
C ASN A 197 -15.95 4.01 13.53
N MET A 198 -16.16 4.63 12.34
CA MET A 198 -15.35 4.38 11.14
C MET A 198 -14.95 5.68 10.42
N TYR A 199 -14.62 6.72 11.20
CA TYR A 199 -14.19 8.01 10.65
C TYR A 199 -12.93 7.87 9.77
N TYR A 200 -11.92 7.11 10.25
CA TYR A 200 -10.70 6.89 9.48
C TYR A 200 -10.95 6.04 8.24
N LEU A 201 -11.79 4.99 8.33
CA LEU A 201 -12.17 4.20 7.15
C LEU A 201 -12.83 5.10 6.09
N ARG A 202 -13.79 5.93 6.50
CA ARG A 202 -14.43 6.89 5.60
C ARG A 202 -13.41 7.79 4.93
N THR A 203 -12.46 8.34 5.69
CA THR A 203 -11.41 9.22 5.19
C THR A 203 -10.52 8.49 4.18
N TYR A 204 -10.10 7.27 4.49
CA TYR A 204 -9.28 6.48 3.59
C TYR A 204 -10.02 6.13 2.29
N LEU A 205 -11.26 5.68 2.37
CA LEU A 205 -12.07 5.37 1.18
C LEU A 205 -12.31 6.60 0.31
N SER A 206 -12.60 7.76 0.90
CA SER A 206 -12.73 9.02 0.15
C SER A 206 -11.42 9.39 -0.55
N ASN A 207 -10.28 9.14 0.10
CA ASN A 207 -8.97 9.35 -0.50
C ASN A 207 -8.67 8.38 -1.64
N GLU A 208 -9.33 7.22 -1.72
CA GLU A 208 -9.25 6.28 -2.85
C GLU A 208 -10.29 6.59 -3.96
N VAL A 209 -10.84 7.82 -3.97
CA VAL A 209 -11.82 8.29 -4.97
C VAL A 209 -13.04 7.39 -5.06
N ASN A 210 -13.64 7.07 -3.89
CA ASN A 210 -14.96 6.46 -3.82
C ASN A 210 -15.98 7.49 -3.31
N GLU A 211 -17.19 7.44 -3.83
CA GLU A 211 -18.34 8.08 -3.21
C GLU A 211 -18.85 7.18 -2.08
N ILE A 212 -18.97 7.74 -0.88
CA ILE A 212 -19.32 6.97 0.31
C ILE A 212 -20.62 7.53 0.87
N GLU A 213 -21.62 6.67 0.92
CA GLU A 213 -22.96 7.00 1.36
C GLU A 213 -23.42 6.08 2.49
N THR A 214 -24.38 6.53 3.26
CA THR A 214 -25.10 5.69 4.22
C THR A 214 -26.45 5.30 3.66
N LEU A 215 -26.88 4.07 3.92
CA LEU A 215 -28.13 3.53 3.41
C LEU A 215 -29.09 3.15 4.55
N ASN A 216 -30.21 3.84 4.62
CA ASN A 216 -31.35 3.40 5.42
C ASN A 216 -32.42 2.78 4.50
N ILE A 217 -32.43 1.46 4.41
CA ILE A 217 -33.34 0.71 3.50
C ILE A 217 -34.81 0.99 3.82
N LEU A 218 -35.18 1.18 5.09
CA LEU A 218 -36.56 1.53 5.45
C LEU A 218 -37.04 2.84 4.81
N SER A 219 -36.12 3.76 4.56
CA SER A 219 -36.42 5.04 3.92
C SER A 219 -36.46 4.95 2.39
N THR A 220 -35.59 4.11 1.80
CA THR A 220 -35.42 3.99 0.35
C THR A 220 -36.28 2.87 -0.26
N GLY A 221 -36.63 1.86 0.55
CA GLY A 221 -37.35 0.66 0.12
C GLY A 221 -36.52 -0.32 -0.72
N LYS A 222 -35.30 0.05 -1.12
CA LYS A 222 -34.39 -0.76 -1.92
C LYS A 222 -32.94 -0.33 -1.69
N VAL A 223 -31.97 -1.16 -2.09
CA VAL A 223 -30.59 -0.73 -2.30
C VAL A 223 -30.53 0.10 -3.57
N PRO A 224 -29.90 1.29 -3.59
CA PRO A 224 -29.78 2.13 -4.79
C PRO A 224 -29.13 1.41 -5.97
N ASP A 225 -29.60 1.70 -7.19
CA ASP A 225 -29.11 1.05 -8.41
C ASP A 225 -27.64 1.43 -8.73
N ASP A 226 -27.14 2.50 -8.15
CA ASP A 226 -25.76 2.97 -8.26
C ASP A 226 -24.84 2.48 -7.13
N CYS A 227 -25.32 1.58 -6.26
CA CYS A 227 -24.52 0.93 -5.25
C CYS A 227 -23.59 -0.11 -5.89
N ASP A 228 -22.29 0.13 -5.91
CA ASP A 228 -21.33 -0.84 -6.40
C ASP A 228 -20.95 -1.87 -5.34
N THR A 229 -20.86 -1.45 -4.06
CA THR A 229 -20.64 -2.35 -2.92
C THR A 229 -21.46 -1.93 -1.72
N LEU A 230 -22.15 -2.87 -1.13
CA LEU A 230 -22.88 -2.70 0.14
C LEU A 230 -22.04 -3.22 1.30
N VAL A 231 -21.74 -2.34 2.26
CA VAL A 231 -21.04 -2.71 3.51
C VAL A 231 -22.06 -2.94 4.61
N ILE A 232 -22.03 -4.14 5.19
CA ILE A 232 -22.86 -4.54 6.32
C ILE A 232 -21.95 -4.80 7.51
N THR A 233 -22.21 -4.11 8.63
CA THR A 233 -21.50 -4.31 9.89
C THR A 233 -22.34 -5.16 10.82
N THR A 234 -21.72 -5.83 11.81
CA THR A 234 -22.33 -6.75 12.77
C THR A 234 -23.77 -6.37 13.13
N PRO A 235 -24.80 -7.09 12.65
CA PRO A 235 -26.17 -6.78 13.03
C PRO A 235 -26.43 -7.10 14.51
N ASN A 236 -27.01 -6.17 15.23
CA ASN A 236 -27.51 -6.35 16.60
C ASN A 236 -29.06 -6.41 16.66
N LYS A 237 -29.68 -6.30 15.49
CA LYS A 237 -31.10 -6.36 15.25
C LYS A 237 -31.38 -7.07 13.93
N ASP A 238 -32.38 -7.94 13.89
CA ASP A 238 -32.76 -8.66 12.68
C ASP A 238 -33.25 -7.71 11.57
N PHE A 239 -33.01 -8.09 10.32
CA PHE A 239 -33.57 -7.39 9.17
C PHE A 239 -35.10 -7.57 9.16
N ASP A 240 -35.81 -6.52 8.82
CA ASP A 240 -37.22 -6.63 8.46
C ASP A 240 -37.39 -7.18 7.03
N ASP A 241 -38.63 -7.45 6.66
CA ASP A 241 -38.93 -8.03 5.34
C ASP A 241 -38.50 -7.09 4.18
N VAL A 242 -38.59 -5.77 4.38
CA VAL A 242 -38.18 -4.79 3.35
C VAL A 242 -36.70 -4.86 3.12
N ALA A 243 -35.89 -4.83 4.18
CA ALA A 243 -34.45 -4.94 4.07
C ALA A 243 -34.01 -6.30 3.53
N THR A 244 -34.63 -7.38 4.00
CA THR A 244 -34.35 -8.74 3.54
C THR A 244 -34.57 -8.88 2.04
N ASN A 245 -35.70 -8.40 1.53
CA ASN A 245 -36.03 -8.46 0.11
C ASN A 245 -35.09 -7.56 -0.70
N ALA A 246 -34.87 -6.31 -0.24
CA ALA A 246 -33.99 -5.36 -0.93
C ALA A 246 -32.54 -5.86 -1.07
N ILE A 247 -32.00 -6.49 0.00
CA ILE A 247 -30.64 -7.06 -0.04
C ILE A 247 -30.62 -8.32 -0.92
N THR A 248 -31.67 -9.16 -0.85
CA THR A 248 -31.78 -10.33 -1.74
C THR A 248 -31.84 -9.93 -3.21
N ASP A 249 -32.64 -8.92 -3.57
CA ASP A 249 -32.73 -8.41 -4.92
C ASP A 249 -31.40 -7.82 -5.40
N TYR A 250 -30.67 -7.12 -4.50
CA TYR A 250 -29.34 -6.57 -4.78
C TYR A 250 -28.34 -7.70 -5.08
N ILE A 251 -28.31 -8.77 -4.29
CA ILE A 251 -27.48 -9.97 -4.54
C ILE A 251 -27.84 -10.60 -5.88
N ASN A 252 -29.14 -10.82 -6.14
CA ASN A 252 -29.63 -11.44 -7.37
C ASN A 252 -29.37 -10.59 -8.63
N SER A 253 -29.07 -9.30 -8.47
CA SER A 253 -28.64 -8.42 -9.56
C SER A 253 -27.14 -8.49 -9.86
N GLY A 254 -26.39 -9.38 -9.19
CA GLY A 254 -24.95 -9.55 -9.40
C GLY A 254 -24.12 -8.46 -8.73
N ARG A 255 -24.55 -7.97 -7.56
CA ARG A 255 -23.87 -6.90 -6.81
C ARG A 255 -23.17 -7.46 -5.57
N ASN A 256 -22.16 -6.75 -5.09
CA ASN A 256 -21.19 -7.25 -4.14
C ASN A 256 -21.39 -6.72 -2.72
N ILE A 257 -21.02 -7.53 -1.73
CA ILE A 257 -21.17 -7.21 -0.30
C ILE A 257 -19.82 -7.37 0.42
N LEU A 258 -19.49 -6.40 1.26
CA LEU A 258 -18.50 -6.54 2.31
C LEU A 258 -19.22 -6.69 3.65
N TRP A 259 -19.02 -7.83 4.33
CA TRP A 259 -19.62 -8.11 5.62
C TRP A 259 -18.56 -8.11 6.72
N LEU A 260 -18.67 -7.18 7.65
CA LEU A 260 -17.78 -7.04 8.81
C LEU A 260 -18.53 -7.51 10.05
N ASN A 261 -18.26 -8.73 10.51
CA ASN A 261 -18.90 -9.27 11.70
C ASN A 261 -18.00 -9.09 12.94
N ALA A 262 -18.56 -9.29 14.13
CA ALA A 262 -17.81 -9.34 15.38
C ALA A 262 -18.35 -10.40 16.30
N ALA A 263 -17.52 -10.87 17.22
CA ALA A 263 -17.95 -11.74 18.31
C ALA A 263 -19.02 -11.08 19.15
N THR A 264 -20.00 -11.88 19.57
CA THR A 264 -21.08 -11.45 20.44
C THR A 264 -21.03 -12.18 21.77
N THR A 265 -21.43 -11.49 22.84
CA THR A 265 -21.51 -12.07 24.21
C THR A 265 -22.84 -12.68 24.53
N GLN A 266 -23.83 -12.43 23.67
CA GLN A 266 -25.23 -12.91 23.86
C GLN A 266 -25.80 -13.36 22.53
N SER A 267 -26.64 -14.37 22.57
CA SER A 267 -27.40 -14.81 21.40
C SER A 267 -28.44 -13.77 21.03
N ILE A 268 -28.48 -13.41 19.76
CA ILE A 268 -29.50 -12.55 19.18
C ILE A 268 -30.24 -13.38 18.14
N ASP A 269 -31.55 -13.33 18.15
CA ASP A 269 -32.36 -14.02 17.13
C ASP A 269 -32.40 -13.21 15.85
N LEU A 270 -31.71 -13.70 14.81
CA LEU A 270 -31.48 -13.00 13.55
C LEU A 270 -31.89 -13.86 12.34
N PRO A 271 -33.14 -14.35 12.27
CA PRO A 271 -33.54 -15.27 11.23
C PRO A 271 -33.43 -14.71 9.81
N ASN A 272 -33.68 -13.42 9.59
CA ASN A 272 -33.62 -12.81 8.29
C ASN A 272 -32.14 -12.50 7.88
N VAL A 273 -31.31 -12.05 8.82
CA VAL A 273 -29.87 -11.95 8.61
C VAL A 273 -29.30 -13.31 8.19
N ASN A 274 -29.65 -14.36 8.90
CA ASN A 274 -29.20 -15.72 8.59
C ASN A 274 -29.70 -16.23 7.22
N LYS A 275 -30.90 -15.80 6.76
CA LYS A 275 -31.33 -16.09 5.38
C LYS A 275 -30.42 -15.47 4.32
N ILE A 276 -29.96 -14.23 4.53
CA ILE A 276 -29.04 -13.58 3.60
C ILE A 276 -27.68 -14.31 3.59
N LEU A 277 -27.13 -14.60 4.77
CA LEU A 277 -25.87 -15.33 4.89
C LEU A 277 -25.93 -16.73 4.28
N ALA A 278 -27.07 -17.43 4.44
CA ALA A 278 -27.29 -18.76 3.88
C ALA A 278 -27.30 -18.77 2.34
N LEU A 279 -27.56 -17.64 1.65
CA LEU A 279 -27.42 -17.54 0.19
C LEU A 279 -26.00 -17.82 -0.29
N TYR A 280 -25.01 -17.59 0.58
CA TYR A 280 -23.60 -17.83 0.32
C TYR A 280 -23.05 -19.06 1.08
N GLY A 281 -23.90 -19.84 1.74
CA GLY A 281 -23.47 -21.00 2.51
C GLY A 281 -22.88 -20.69 3.89
N VAL A 282 -23.05 -19.48 4.39
CA VAL A 282 -22.59 -19.12 5.75
C VAL A 282 -23.64 -19.49 6.76
N LYS A 283 -23.26 -20.30 7.78
CA LYS A 283 -24.11 -20.69 8.91
C LYS A 283 -24.25 -19.53 9.90
N PRO A 284 -25.29 -19.55 10.76
CA PRO A 284 -25.45 -18.56 11.82
C PRO A 284 -24.21 -18.47 12.71
N PHE A 285 -23.82 -17.24 13.05
CA PHE A 285 -22.68 -17.02 13.95
C PHE A 285 -22.97 -17.53 15.36
N GLU A 286 -21.98 -18.17 15.96
CA GLU A 286 -22.04 -18.64 17.33
C GLU A 286 -21.63 -17.52 18.31
N VAL A 287 -22.18 -17.57 19.52
CA VAL A 287 -21.78 -16.68 20.62
C VAL A 287 -20.41 -17.06 21.10
N GLY A 288 -19.46 -16.14 21.04
CA GLY A 288 -18.09 -16.39 21.47
C GLY A 288 -17.06 -15.69 20.60
N ALA A 289 -15.80 -15.85 20.99
CA ALA A 289 -14.66 -15.32 20.26
C ALA A 289 -13.53 -16.34 20.18
N ILE A 290 -12.74 -16.22 19.12
CA ILE A 290 -11.50 -16.95 18.94
C ILE A 290 -10.42 -16.32 19.83
N ARG A 291 -9.66 -17.18 20.48
CA ARG A 291 -8.52 -16.86 21.33
C ARG A 291 -7.27 -17.56 20.84
N GLU A 292 -6.13 -16.92 20.94
CA GLU A 292 -4.85 -17.47 20.52
C GLU A 292 -3.99 -17.86 21.73
N THR A 293 -3.22 -18.94 21.63
CA THR A 293 -2.26 -19.36 22.67
C THR A 293 -0.82 -19.20 22.21
N ASN A 294 -0.55 -19.12 20.93
CA ASN A 294 0.79 -18.95 20.37
C ASN A 294 1.16 -17.46 20.31
N ALA A 295 2.19 -17.07 21.06
CA ALA A 295 2.64 -15.68 21.13
C ALA A 295 3.06 -15.07 19.77
N SER A 296 3.40 -15.89 18.78
CA SER A 296 3.75 -15.43 17.44
C SER A 296 2.53 -15.02 16.60
N ASN A 297 1.35 -15.47 16.99
CA ASN A 297 0.09 -15.23 16.28
C ASN A 297 -0.83 -14.29 17.06
N MET A 298 -0.29 -13.53 18.02
CA MET A 298 -1.05 -12.53 18.77
C MET A 298 -0.27 -11.24 18.95
N LEU A 299 -0.96 -10.14 18.97
CA LEU A 299 -0.36 -8.83 19.22
C LEU A 299 -0.22 -8.60 20.73
N ALA A 300 0.94 -8.10 21.15
CA ALA A 300 1.25 -7.74 22.54
C ALA A 300 1.00 -8.87 23.59
N ASN A 301 1.10 -10.14 23.19
CA ASN A 301 0.76 -11.31 24.00
C ASN A 301 -0.69 -11.27 24.55
N SER A 302 -1.63 -10.67 23.79
CA SER A 302 -3.04 -10.59 24.14
C SER A 302 -3.83 -11.63 23.35
N PRO A 303 -4.38 -12.69 23.99
CA PRO A 303 -5.06 -13.78 23.31
C PRO A 303 -6.27 -13.35 22.45
N ASP A 304 -6.81 -12.18 22.74
CA ASP A 304 -7.97 -11.56 22.04
C ASP A 304 -7.56 -10.71 20.83
N LEU A 305 -6.24 -10.47 20.66
CA LEU A 305 -5.70 -9.72 19.52
C LEU A 305 -4.93 -10.69 18.62
N ILE A 306 -5.67 -11.42 17.80
CA ILE A 306 -5.08 -12.46 16.95
C ILE A 306 -4.45 -11.86 15.67
N ILE A 307 -3.39 -12.51 15.20
CA ILE A 307 -2.77 -12.26 13.90
C ILE A 307 -3.06 -13.50 13.03
N PRO A 308 -4.17 -13.53 12.29
CA PRO A 308 -4.53 -14.69 11.49
C PRO A 308 -3.54 -14.90 10.34
N GLN A 309 -3.38 -16.14 9.93
CA GLN A 309 -2.61 -16.52 8.76
C GLN A 309 -3.35 -16.05 7.52
N MET A 310 -2.65 -15.29 6.69
CA MET A 310 -3.17 -14.77 5.44
C MET A 310 -2.93 -15.76 4.31
N GLN A 311 -3.97 -16.07 3.54
CA GLN A 311 -3.89 -16.88 2.35
C GLN A 311 -3.77 -15.99 1.12
N TYR A 312 -3.17 -16.51 0.04
CA TYR A 312 -3.11 -15.78 -1.22
C TYR A 312 -4.48 -15.75 -1.88
N SER A 313 -4.96 -14.55 -2.18
CA SER A 313 -6.20 -14.29 -2.91
C SER A 313 -6.05 -12.99 -3.71
N PRO A 314 -6.97 -12.66 -4.62
CA PRO A 314 -6.96 -11.35 -5.27
C PRO A 314 -6.96 -10.17 -4.28
N VAL A 315 -7.62 -10.32 -3.13
CA VAL A 315 -7.68 -9.30 -2.08
C VAL A 315 -6.36 -9.16 -1.32
N THR A 316 -5.66 -10.29 -1.11
CA THR A 316 -4.45 -10.33 -0.27
C THR A 316 -3.15 -10.41 -1.05
N GLN A 317 -3.18 -10.44 -2.36
CA GLN A 317 -2.00 -10.67 -3.22
C GLN A 317 -0.81 -9.74 -2.90
N ASN A 318 -1.08 -8.54 -2.40
CA ASN A 318 -0.06 -7.57 -2.01
C ASN A 318 0.29 -7.61 -0.52
N LEU A 319 -0.46 -8.34 0.27
CA LEU A 319 -0.37 -8.36 1.73
C LEU A 319 0.13 -9.69 2.29
N TYR A 320 -0.05 -10.80 1.60
CA TYR A 320 0.19 -12.14 2.15
C TYR A 320 1.66 -12.43 2.53
N THR A 321 2.60 -11.62 2.06
CA THR A 321 4.03 -11.67 2.46
C THR A 321 4.38 -10.70 3.59
N THR A 322 3.41 -9.95 4.09
CA THR A 322 3.59 -8.95 5.15
C THR A 322 3.44 -9.57 6.55
N THR A 323 3.54 -8.72 7.57
CA THR A 323 3.36 -9.12 8.98
C THR A 323 1.93 -9.44 9.36
N GLY A 324 1.00 -9.33 8.41
CA GLY A 324 -0.39 -9.67 8.60
C GLY A 324 -1.28 -8.53 9.08
N VAL A 325 -2.45 -8.89 9.55
CA VAL A 325 -3.49 -8.01 10.09
C VAL A 325 -3.78 -8.37 11.53
N VAL A 326 -4.40 -7.46 12.29
CA VAL A 326 -4.73 -7.70 13.70
C VAL A 326 -6.25 -7.67 13.86
N PHE A 327 -6.82 -8.79 14.30
CA PHE A 327 -8.23 -8.92 14.61
C PHE A 327 -8.47 -8.92 16.11
N ALA A 328 -9.50 -8.20 16.57
CA ALA A 328 -9.85 -8.07 17.97
C ALA A 328 -11.16 -8.81 18.28
N ASN A 329 -11.10 -9.81 19.15
CA ASN A 329 -12.26 -10.66 19.46
C ASN A 329 -12.92 -11.20 18.19
N ALA A 330 -12.13 -11.81 17.32
CA ALA A 330 -12.63 -12.41 16.09
C ALA A 330 -13.60 -13.56 16.38
N THR A 331 -14.58 -13.75 15.51
CA THR A 331 -15.46 -14.91 15.53
C THR A 331 -15.24 -15.79 14.30
N GLU A 332 -15.59 -17.07 14.39
CA GLU A 332 -15.52 -18.00 13.29
C GLU A 332 -16.57 -17.71 12.22
N ILE A 333 -16.18 -17.83 10.95
CA ILE A 333 -17.06 -17.88 9.80
C ILE A 333 -17.29 -19.35 9.48
N ASN A 334 -18.42 -19.89 9.92
CA ASN A 334 -18.75 -21.29 9.71
C ASN A 334 -19.42 -21.48 8.34
N ILE A 335 -18.70 -22.07 7.39
CA ILE A 335 -19.16 -22.28 6.02
C ILE A 335 -19.72 -23.71 5.88
N ASP A 336 -20.84 -23.85 5.20
CA ASP A 336 -21.50 -25.13 4.91
C ASP A 336 -20.94 -25.73 3.62
N GLU A 337 -19.69 -26.20 3.69
CA GLU A 337 -18.94 -26.72 2.55
C GLU A 337 -19.72 -27.78 1.75
N ASP A 338 -20.48 -28.63 2.42
CA ASP A 338 -21.29 -29.68 1.80
C ASP A 338 -22.42 -29.13 0.90
N ASN A 339 -22.79 -27.85 1.06
CA ASN A 339 -23.91 -27.22 0.36
C ASN A 339 -23.46 -26.19 -0.69
N LEU A 340 -22.18 -25.81 -0.75
CA LEU A 340 -21.68 -24.75 -1.65
C LEU A 340 -21.98 -25.06 -3.12
N GLU A 341 -21.77 -26.31 -3.56
CA GLU A 341 -22.09 -26.73 -4.93
C GLU A 341 -23.57 -26.54 -5.28
N ASN A 342 -24.48 -26.89 -4.36
CA ASN A 342 -25.93 -26.69 -4.56
C ASN A 342 -26.32 -25.20 -4.63
N LEU A 343 -25.56 -24.35 -3.98
CA LEU A 343 -25.76 -22.89 -3.96
C LEU A 343 -25.09 -22.18 -5.13
N ASN A 344 -24.31 -22.89 -5.94
CA ASN A 344 -23.40 -22.34 -6.96
C ASN A 344 -22.46 -21.29 -6.36
N VAL A 345 -21.82 -21.62 -5.23
CA VAL A 345 -20.90 -20.75 -4.52
C VAL A 345 -19.49 -21.35 -4.57
N ALA A 346 -18.52 -20.56 -5.03
CA ALA A 346 -17.12 -20.86 -4.90
C ALA A 346 -16.55 -20.15 -3.66
N GLU A 347 -15.70 -20.86 -2.90
CA GLU A 347 -15.08 -20.36 -1.67
C GLU A 347 -13.59 -20.11 -1.88
N THR A 348 -13.12 -18.99 -1.33
CA THR A 348 -11.70 -18.68 -1.18
C THR A 348 -11.43 -18.21 0.24
N ILE A 349 -10.65 -18.97 1.00
CA ILE A 349 -10.25 -18.56 2.35
C ILE A 349 -9.22 -17.44 2.24
N ILE A 350 -9.49 -16.32 2.91
CA ILE A 350 -8.61 -15.14 2.95
C ILE A 350 -7.74 -15.16 4.21
N LEU A 351 -8.36 -15.40 5.37
CA LEU A 351 -7.72 -15.38 6.68
C LEU A 351 -8.14 -16.56 7.52
N GLN A 352 -7.18 -17.18 8.20
CA GLN A 352 -7.42 -18.32 9.08
C GLN A 352 -6.66 -18.16 10.40
N ALA A 353 -7.35 -18.33 11.52
CA ALA A 353 -6.72 -18.43 12.83
C ALA A 353 -5.91 -19.74 12.93
N SER A 354 -4.88 -19.76 13.76
CA SER A 354 -3.94 -20.87 13.85
C SER A 354 -4.54 -22.15 14.44
N GLU A 355 -3.84 -23.27 14.29
CA GLU A 355 -4.16 -24.54 14.98
C GLU A 355 -4.07 -24.45 16.51
N ASP A 356 -3.27 -23.48 17.02
CA ASP A 356 -3.12 -23.21 18.46
C ASP A 356 -4.24 -22.33 19.03
N SER A 357 -5.16 -21.85 18.19
CA SER A 357 -6.30 -21.06 18.61
C SER A 357 -7.43 -21.96 19.16
N TYR A 358 -8.36 -21.34 19.91
CA TYR A 358 -9.51 -22.01 20.45
C TYR A 358 -10.72 -21.07 20.47
N PHE A 359 -11.94 -21.61 20.41
CA PHE A 359 -13.18 -20.84 20.46
C PHE A 359 -13.77 -20.84 21.87
N ARG A 360 -14.03 -19.64 22.41
CA ARG A 360 -14.57 -19.44 23.76
C ARG A 360 -15.90 -18.70 23.73
N SER A 361 -16.95 -19.33 24.23
CA SER A 361 -18.29 -18.75 24.28
C SER A 361 -18.39 -17.60 25.32
N ASP A 362 -17.77 -17.73 26.49
CA ASP A 362 -17.67 -16.64 27.49
C ASP A 362 -16.26 -16.02 27.46
N PHE A 363 -16.02 -15.18 26.48
CA PHE A 363 -14.72 -14.54 26.28
C PHE A 363 -14.50 -13.28 27.13
N THR A 364 -15.51 -12.84 27.89
CA THR A 364 -15.39 -11.69 28.80
C THR A 364 -14.68 -12.08 30.10
N ASN A 365 -14.67 -13.37 30.46
CA ASN A 365 -14.03 -13.91 31.65
C ASN A 365 -12.79 -14.73 31.26
N GLY A 366 -11.61 -14.10 31.42
CA GLY A 366 -10.53 -14.57 30.67
C GLY A 366 -9.38 -15.29 31.34
N SER A 367 -9.38 -16.60 31.50
CA SER A 367 -8.13 -17.34 31.49
C SER A 367 -7.54 -17.32 30.07
N PRO A 368 -6.25 -16.99 29.87
CA PRO A 368 -5.63 -17.04 28.54
C PRO A 368 -5.41 -18.47 28.01
N ALA A 369 -5.58 -19.49 28.86
CA ALA A 369 -5.42 -20.89 28.48
C ALA A 369 -6.76 -21.51 28.07
N ALA A 370 -6.74 -22.34 27.00
CA ALA A 370 -7.91 -23.12 26.60
C ALA A 370 -8.41 -24.01 27.72
N ALA A 371 -9.75 -24.07 27.88
CA ALA A 371 -10.39 -24.99 28.80
C ALA A 371 -10.65 -26.36 28.14
N GLU A 372 -10.89 -27.39 28.96
CA GLU A 372 -11.25 -28.71 28.44
C GLU A 372 -12.61 -28.64 27.73
N GLY A 373 -12.67 -29.13 26.49
CA GLY A 373 -13.89 -29.17 25.67
C GLY A 373 -14.11 -27.95 24.77
N GLU A 374 -13.29 -26.89 24.86
CA GLU A 374 -13.33 -25.80 23.87
C GLU A 374 -12.85 -26.29 22.50
N ALA A 375 -13.54 -25.87 21.45
CA ALA A 375 -13.15 -26.18 20.07
C ALA A 375 -11.79 -25.58 19.75
N LYS A 376 -10.97 -26.34 19.01
CA LYS A 376 -9.63 -25.92 18.60
C LYS A 376 -9.61 -25.54 17.14
N GLY A 377 -8.77 -24.58 16.80
CA GLY A 377 -8.52 -24.17 15.42
C GLY A 377 -7.94 -25.29 14.54
N PRO A 378 -7.74 -24.99 13.26
CA PRO A 378 -7.82 -23.64 12.68
C PRO A 378 -9.27 -23.18 12.44
N PHE A 379 -9.53 -21.87 12.53
CA PHE A 379 -10.86 -21.28 12.27
C PHE A 379 -10.79 -20.30 11.11
N VAL A 380 -11.77 -20.31 10.21
CA VAL A 380 -11.90 -19.31 9.16
C VAL A 380 -12.38 -17.99 9.79
N VAL A 381 -11.61 -16.93 9.57
CA VAL A 381 -11.95 -15.57 10.07
C VAL A 381 -12.02 -14.53 8.94
N GLY A 382 -11.77 -14.94 7.71
CA GLY A 382 -11.95 -14.14 6.51
C GLY A 382 -12.13 -15.04 5.29
N ALA A 383 -13.16 -14.80 4.49
CA ALA A 383 -13.48 -15.56 3.29
C ALA A 383 -14.07 -14.68 2.19
N GLU A 384 -13.84 -15.08 0.95
CA GLU A 384 -14.55 -14.63 -0.25
C GLU A 384 -15.45 -15.77 -0.72
N LEU A 385 -16.72 -15.46 -0.98
CA LEU A 385 -17.75 -16.39 -1.41
C LEU A 385 -18.38 -15.84 -2.69
N ASP A 386 -18.04 -16.45 -3.82
CA ASP A 386 -18.51 -16.04 -5.14
C ASP A 386 -19.72 -16.84 -5.56
N LYS A 387 -20.86 -16.21 -5.59
CA LYS A 387 -22.14 -16.82 -5.97
C LYS A 387 -22.45 -16.58 -7.44
N THR A 388 -22.54 -17.65 -8.23
CA THR A 388 -23.05 -17.58 -9.60
C THR A 388 -24.58 -17.51 -9.56
N ILE A 389 -25.13 -16.39 -10.02
CA ILE A 389 -26.58 -16.17 -10.14
C ILE A 389 -27.10 -16.69 -11.47
N GLN A 390 -26.34 -16.42 -12.54
CA GLN A 390 -26.61 -16.86 -13.88
C GLN A 390 -25.32 -17.29 -14.56
N GLU A 391 -25.33 -18.47 -15.16
CA GLU A 391 -24.20 -18.96 -15.94
C GLU A 391 -24.06 -18.19 -17.26
N ALA A 392 -22.82 -18.13 -17.78
CA ALA A 392 -22.57 -17.59 -19.10
C ALA A 392 -23.24 -18.48 -20.16
N ASP A 393 -23.84 -17.85 -21.18
CA ASP A 393 -24.39 -18.52 -22.34
C ASP A 393 -23.67 -18.02 -23.58
N GLU A 394 -22.66 -18.78 -24.04
CA GLU A 394 -21.83 -18.43 -25.19
C GLU A 394 -22.64 -18.41 -26.49
N GLU A 395 -23.70 -19.24 -26.62
CA GLU A 395 -24.52 -19.31 -27.84
C GLU A 395 -25.34 -18.04 -28.00
N ASN A 396 -25.80 -17.45 -26.92
CA ASN A 396 -26.58 -16.22 -26.90
C ASN A 396 -25.75 -14.96 -26.58
N GLY A 397 -24.44 -15.12 -26.31
CA GLY A 397 -23.53 -14.01 -25.97
C GLY A 397 -23.84 -13.35 -24.62
N THR A 398 -24.42 -14.09 -23.67
CA THR A 398 -24.73 -13.60 -22.33
C THR A 398 -23.59 -13.92 -21.38
N SER A 399 -23.08 -12.90 -20.68
CA SER A 399 -22.04 -13.07 -19.65
C SER A 399 -22.64 -13.66 -18.38
N ALA A 400 -21.81 -14.35 -17.59
CA ALA A 400 -22.18 -14.77 -16.23
C ALA A 400 -22.59 -13.56 -15.38
N ILE A 401 -23.53 -13.76 -14.46
CA ILE A 401 -23.88 -12.81 -13.40
C ILE A 401 -23.43 -13.45 -12.09
N GLU A 402 -22.52 -12.78 -11.41
CA GLU A 402 -21.96 -13.24 -10.13
C GLU A 402 -22.14 -12.17 -9.06
N SER A 403 -22.29 -12.60 -7.83
CA SER A 403 -22.33 -11.74 -6.64
C SER A 403 -21.29 -12.23 -5.64
N LYS A 404 -20.40 -11.34 -5.23
CA LYS A 404 -19.31 -11.63 -4.30
C LYS A 404 -19.66 -11.17 -2.89
N LEU A 405 -19.42 -12.04 -1.94
CA LEU A 405 -19.43 -11.71 -0.52
C LEU A 405 -18.00 -11.85 0.01
N ILE A 406 -17.37 -10.73 0.43
CA ILE A 406 -16.22 -10.81 1.32
C ILE A 406 -16.73 -10.66 2.75
N ILE A 407 -16.36 -11.61 3.61
CA ILE A 407 -16.80 -11.64 4.99
C ILE A 407 -15.60 -11.77 5.93
N TYR A 408 -15.59 -10.96 6.99
CA TYR A 408 -14.60 -11.02 8.06
C TYR A 408 -15.26 -11.23 9.41
N GLY A 409 -14.67 -12.06 10.25
CA GLY A 409 -15.11 -12.35 11.60
C GLY A 409 -14.72 -11.30 12.64
N ASP A 410 -14.33 -10.12 12.19
CA ASP A 410 -14.04 -8.95 13.03
C ASP A 410 -14.52 -7.68 12.31
N ASN A 411 -15.09 -6.73 13.04
CA ASN A 411 -15.39 -5.38 12.54
C ASN A 411 -14.50 -4.30 13.17
N TYR A 412 -13.80 -4.64 14.28
CA TYR A 412 -12.92 -3.69 14.96
C TYR A 412 -11.70 -3.35 14.11
N PHE A 413 -11.16 -4.30 13.34
CA PHE A 413 -9.99 -4.06 12.49
C PHE A 413 -10.19 -2.90 11.50
N ALA A 414 -11.43 -2.66 11.08
CA ALA A 414 -11.81 -1.58 10.17
C ALA A 414 -12.29 -0.31 10.90
N SER A 415 -12.15 -0.23 12.22
CA SER A 415 -12.76 0.81 13.05
C SER A 415 -11.76 1.77 13.70
N ASP A 416 -12.31 2.81 14.32
CA ASP A 416 -11.59 3.82 15.11
C ASP A 416 -11.31 3.36 16.55
N ALA A 417 -11.64 2.11 16.90
CA ALA A 417 -11.46 1.58 18.25
C ALA A 417 -9.99 1.63 18.67
N ILE A 418 -9.74 2.03 19.91
CA ILE A 418 -8.40 2.00 20.51
C ILE A 418 -8.26 0.70 21.28
N LEU A 419 -7.46 -0.23 20.73
CA LEU A 419 -7.29 -1.57 21.32
C LEU A 419 -6.25 -1.59 22.47
N PHE A 420 -5.39 -0.60 22.55
CA PHE A 420 -4.38 -0.48 23.59
C PHE A 420 -4.52 0.82 24.37
N GLN A 421 -4.59 0.73 25.69
CA GLN A 421 -4.72 1.92 26.55
C GLN A 421 -3.53 2.90 26.46
N ASN A 422 -2.38 2.43 26.04
CA ASN A 422 -1.14 3.22 25.99
C ASN A 422 -0.88 3.86 24.61
N THR A 423 -1.72 3.62 23.61
CA THR A 423 -1.59 4.19 22.27
C THR A 423 -2.86 4.94 21.92
N GLN A 424 -2.72 5.99 21.12
CA GLN A 424 -3.86 6.68 20.50
C GLN A 424 -4.14 6.15 19.09
N MET A 425 -3.54 4.99 18.75
CA MET A 425 -3.64 4.42 17.41
C MET A 425 -4.95 3.66 17.26
N PRO A 426 -5.81 4.02 16.29
CA PRO A 426 -7.04 3.30 16.01
C PRO A 426 -6.75 1.93 15.41
N ALA A 427 -7.65 0.98 15.60
CA ALA A 427 -7.51 -0.40 15.14
C ALA A 427 -7.25 -0.49 13.63
N ILE A 428 -7.91 0.34 12.84
CA ILE A 428 -7.70 0.39 11.38
C ILE A 428 -6.27 0.78 10.99
N ALA A 429 -5.53 1.48 11.85
CA ALA A 429 -4.14 1.87 11.59
C ALA A 429 -3.12 0.84 12.10
N LEU A 430 -3.56 -0.26 12.73
CA LEU A 430 -2.67 -1.33 13.19
C LEU A 430 -2.27 -2.22 12.01
N ALA A 431 -0.97 -2.54 11.92
CA ALA A 431 -0.44 -3.43 10.90
C ALA A 431 -0.98 -3.09 9.49
N TYR A 432 -1.51 -4.07 8.77
CA TYR A 432 -2.11 -3.88 7.44
C TYR A 432 -3.65 -3.90 7.45
N ASN A 433 -4.28 -3.59 8.57
CA ASN A 433 -5.74 -3.57 8.69
C ASN A 433 -6.40 -2.64 7.68
N ARG A 434 -5.86 -1.40 7.56
CA ARG A 434 -6.31 -0.43 6.56
C ARG A 434 -6.24 -1.00 5.15
N ASP A 435 -5.08 -1.57 4.81
CA ASP A 435 -4.84 -2.04 3.44
C ASP A 435 -5.77 -3.22 3.13
N LEU A 436 -6.03 -4.12 4.08
CA LEU A 436 -6.98 -5.23 3.88
C LEU A 436 -8.40 -4.74 3.55
N VAL A 437 -8.94 -3.79 4.33
CA VAL A 437 -10.31 -3.32 4.09
C VAL A 437 -10.42 -2.49 2.81
N ILE A 438 -9.40 -1.69 2.50
CA ILE A 438 -9.34 -0.91 1.25
C ILE A 438 -9.22 -1.83 0.04
N ASP A 439 -8.31 -2.81 0.06
CA ASP A 439 -8.12 -3.76 -1.03
C ASP A 439 -9.38 -4.64 -1.23
N SER A 440 -10.08 -5.00 -0.15
CA SER A 440 -11.39 -5.70 -0.23
C SER A 440 -12.44 -4.88 -0.96
N ILE A 441 -12.57 -3.60 -0.62
CA ILE A 441 -13.54 -2.71 -1.27
C ILE A 441 -13.13 -2.46 -2.72
N SER A 442 -11.85 -2.20 -3.00
CA SER A 442 -11.34 -1.99 -4.36
C SER A 442 -11.63 -3.21 -5.26
N TYR A 443 -11.47 -4.41 -4.72
CA TYR A 443 -11.80 -5.65 -5.43
C TYR A 443 -13.31 -5.78 -5.69
N LEU A 444 -14.14 -5.49 -4.69
CA LEU A 444 -15.60 -5.60 -4.79
C LEU A 444 -16.25 -4.53 -5.71
N VAL A 445 -15.61 -3.37 -5.88
CA VAL A 445 -16.07 -2.34 -6.84
C VAL A 445 -15.51 -2.55 -8.25
N ASP A 446 -14.92 -3.72 -8.52
CA ASP A 446 -14.35 -4.11 -9.81
C ASP A 446 -13.22 -3.17 -10.27
N ARG A 447 -12.34 -2.84 -9.32
CA ARG A 447 -11.10 -2.09 -9.55
C ARG A 447 -9.86 -2.86 -9.10
N PRO A 448 -9.65 -4.09 -9.60
CA PRO A 448 -8.46 -4.85 -9.24
C PRO A 448 -7.16 -4.16 -9.67
N GLU A 449 -7.22 -3.24 -10.65
CA GLU A 449 -6.10 -2.39 -11.06
C GLU A 449 -5.66 -1.37 -10.00
N ASP A 450 -6.53 -0.96 -9.07
CA ASP A 450 -6.18 -0.11 -7.94
C ASP A 450 -5.39 -0.87 -6.87
N ILE A 451 -5.48 -2.21 -6.88
CA ILE A 451 -4.65 -3.09 -6.08
C ILE A 451 -3.28 -3.19 -6.76
N SER A 452 -2.42 -2.22 -6.53
CA SER A 452 -1.08 -2.23 -7.14
C SER A 452 -0.10 -3.09 -6.34
N ALA A 453 0.79 -3.80 -7.05
CA ALA A 453 1.85 -4.57 -6.43
C ALA A 453 2.72 -3.69 -5.53
N SER A 454 2.80 -4.04 -4.25
CA SER A 454 3.80 -3.46 -3.37
C SER A 454 5.13 -4.17 -3.57
N LYS A 455 6.21 -3.42 -3.81
CA LYS A 455 7.55 -4.00 -3.68
C LYS A 455 7.72 -4.42 -2.23
N SER A 456 8.02 -5.70 -2.01
CA SER A 456 8.45 -6.19 -0.70
C SER A 456 9.78 -5.51 -0.35
N THR A 457 9.74 -4.53 0.54
CA THR A 457 10.95 -3.87 1.04
C THR A 457 11.47 -4.62 2.26
N SER A 458 12.14 -5.74 2.04
CA SER A 458 13.01 -6.26 3.08
C SER A 458 14.27 -5.39 3.11
N THR A 459 14.35 -4.43 4.02
CA THR A 459 15.59 -3.71 4.27
C THR A 459 16.60 -4.69 4.90
N VAL A 460 17.29 -5.41 4.05
CA VAL A 460 18.54 -6.05 4.47
C VAL A 460 19.53 -4.91 4.75
N THR A 461 19.67 -4.55 6.02
CA THR A 461 20.72 -3.64 6.43
C THR A 461 22.05 -4.32 6.12
N TYR A 462 22.65 -3.93 4.99
CA TYR A 462 23.97 -4.41 4.63
C TYR A 462 24.97 -3.79 5.59
N THR A 463 25.32 -4.51 6.63
CA THR A 463 26.48 -4.19 7.46
C THR A 463 27.73 -4.70 6.76
N ALA A 464 28.41 -3.78 6.06
CA ALA A 464 29.71 -4.10 5.47
C ALA A 464 30.65 -4.62 6.59
N THR A 465 31.25 -5.77 6.36
CA THR A 465 32.29 -6.24 7.27
C THR A 465 33.49 -5.27 7.21
N GLU A 466 34.27 -5.17 8.27
CA GLU A 466 35.48 -4.30 8.31
C GLU A 466 36.41 -4.52 7.09
N GLN A 467 36.46 -5.76 6.59
CA GLN A 467 37.24 -6.10 5.38
C GLN A 467 36.62 -5.50 4.11
N GLN A 468 35.31 -5.53 3.97
CA GLN A 468 34.61 -4.96 2.80
C GLN A 468 34.71 -3.43 2.80
N ASP A 469 34.54 -2.79 3.96
CA ASP A 469 34.73 -1.34 4.11
C ASP A 469 36.19 -0.93 3.74
N THR A 470 37.16 -1.71 4.20
CA THR A 470 38.57 -1.48 3.86
C THR A 470 38.85 -1.60 2.35
N ILE A 471 38.26 -2.62 1.69
CA ILE A 471 38.40 -2.81 0.25
C ILE A 471 37.79 -1.64 -0.52
N VAL A 472 36.58 -1.20 -0.14
CA VAL A 472 35.89 -0.05 -0.76
C VAL A 472 36.69 1.21 -0.58
N ARG A 473 37.26 1.48 0.59
CA ARG A 473 38.16 2.63 0.82
C ARG A 473 39.43 2.55 -0.04
N ILE A 474 40.01 1.38 -0.18
CA ILE A 474 41.18 1.20 -1.08
C ILE A 474 40.81 1.51 -2.53
N ILE A 475 39.65 0.99 -3.01
CA ILE A 475 39.21 1.25 -4.38
C ILE A 475 38.92 2.73 -4.61
N ILE A 476 38.22 3.39 -3.68
CA ILE A 476 37.84 4.80 -3.85
C ILE A 476 39.00 5.77 -3.70
N PHE A 477 39.92 5.54 -2.75
CA PHE A 477 40.96 6.51 -2.41
C PHE A 477 42.36 6.14 -2.94
N VAL A 478 42.72 4.85 -2.98
CA VAL A 478 44.07 4.43 -3.34
C VAL A 478 44.21 4.19 -4.85
N VAL A 479 43.22 3.55 -5.47
CA VAL A 479 43.30 3.24 -6.93
C VAL A 479 43.40 4.51 -7.80
N PRO A 480 42.62 5.59 -7.60
CA PRO A 480 42.74 6.81 -8.36
C PRO A 480 44.14 7.48 -8.21
N ILE A 481 44.68 7.44 -6.97
CA ILE A 481 46.02 7.99 -6.71
C ILE A 481 47.10 7.19 -7.46
N LEU A 482 46.99 5.85 -7.47
CA LEU A 482 47.91 4.99 -8.22
C LEU A 482 47.84 5.22 -9.72
N ILE A 483 46.65 5.43 -10.28
CA ILE A 483 46.45 5.74 -11.71
C ILE A 483 47.06 7.10 -12.08
N ILE A 484 47.10 8.06 -11.16
CA ILE A 484 47.70 9.39 -11.38
C ILE A 484 49.24 9.32 -11.31
N ILE A 485 49.80 8.37 -10.56
CA ILE A 485 51.25 8.24 -10.33
C ILE A 485 51.93 7.43 -11.46
N ILE A 486 51.24 6.53 -12.14
CA ILE A 486 51.72 5.75 -13.28
C ILE A 486 51.57 6.57 -14.58
#